data_a6e06775b49fbbeb47381c730680f5c2
#
_entry.id   a6e06775b49fbbeb47381c730680f5c2
#
_cell.length_a   1.000
_cell.length_b   1.000
_cell.length_c   1.000
_cell.angle_alpha   90.00
_cell.angle_beta   90.00
_cell.angle_gamma   90.00
#
_symmetry.space_group_name_H-M   'P 1'
#
loop_
_entity.id
_entity.type
_entity.pdbx_description
1 polymer ?
#
loop_
_entity_poly.entity_id
_entity_poly.type
_entity_poly.pdbx_seq_one_letter_code
_entity_poly.pdbx_strand_id
1 'polypeptide(L)'
;AIRSFHNLYYEAQFLKTDGIRIIARNCGIFSEAPMYNFVLCVAMSIELFISKHTHWWKIILLFLTIITTFSTTGYLFLIIAGVMYLANIIFSESGLTVHKIAFNIVTLLGGLIVIGILIQKMSTISGAGSVNVRSDHLIACIKAWINSPIIGVGYENQSAIMEYEKYKQGISVGLPYLLATGGIL
;
A
#
# COMPACT_ATOMS: atom_id res chain seq x y z
N ALA A 1 -7.67 29.03 7.89
CA ALA A 1 -8.55 28.46 6.87
C ALA A 1 -8.68 26.94 7.15
N ILE A 2 -9.89 26.50 7.42
CA ILE A 2 -10.20 25.10 7.77
C ILE A 2 -10.09 24.28 6.48
N ARG A 3 -8.90 23.75 6.20
CA ARG A 3 -8.69 22.82 5.07
C ARG A 3 -9.12 21.38 5.38
N SER A 4 -9.33 21.04 6.64
CA SER A 4 -9.51 19.66 7.10
C SER A 4 -10.88 19.05 6.79
N PHE A 5 -11.93 19.85 6.65
CA PHE A 5 -13.26 19.31 6.38
C PHE A 5 -13.55 18.99 4.91
N HIS A 6 -12.80 19.58 3.98
CA HIS A 6 -12.99 19.32 2.55
C HIS A 6 -12.47 17.96 2.10
N ASN A 7 -11.52 17.36 2.83
CA ASN A 7 -10.89 16.10 2.43
C ASN A 7 -11.76 14.86 2.66
N LEU A 8 -12.74 14.93 3.56
CA LEU A 8 -13.56 13.76 3.89
C LEU A 8 -14.54 13.38 2.78
N TYR A 9 -15.00 14.34 1.96
CA TYR A 9 -16.10 14.09 1.03
C TYR A 9 -15.91 14.67 -0.38
N TYR A 10 -14.93 15.55 -0.62
CA TYR A 10 -14.88 16.37 -1.84
C TYR A 10 -13.56 16.39 -2.60
N GLU A 11 -12.45 15.97 -2.04
CA GLU A 11 -11.19 15.86 -2.78
C GLU A 11 -11.00 14.44 -3.31
N ALA A 12 -11.48 14.19 -4.51
CA ALA A 12 -11.16 12.97 -5.22
C ALA A 12 -9.67 12.98 -5.57
N GLN A 13 -8.95 11.95 -5.14
CA GLN A 13 -7.61 11.70 -5.64
C GLN A 13 -7.70 11.17 -7.07
N PHE A 14 -6.99 11.80 -7.99
CA PHE A 14 -6.99 11.41 -9.40
C PHE A 14 -5.67 10.73 -9.76
N LEU A 15 -5.75 9.66 -10.55
CA LEU A 15 -4.61 9.20 -11.34
C LEU A 15 -4.33 10.26 -12.41
N LYS A 16 -3.08 10.72 -12.46
CA LYS A 16 -2.62 11.69 -13.45
C LYS A 16 -1.66 10.99 -14.41
N THR A 17 -1.86 11.20 -15.70
CA THR A 17 -0.89 10.85 -16.74
C THR A 17 -0.65 12.11 -17.54
N ASP A 18 0.62 12.53 -17.66
CA ASP A 18 1.04 13.75 -18.36
C ASP A 18 0.31 15.03 -17.88
N GLY A 19 0.03 15.09 -16.57
CA GLY A 19 -0.68 16.23 -15.96
C GLY A 19 -2.19 16.20 -16.11
N ILE A 20 -2.75 15.27 -16.90
CA ILE A 20 -4.20 15.14 -17.12
C ILE A 20 -4.80 14.21 -16.05
N ARG A 21 -5.91 14.63 -15.44
CA ARG A 21 -6.68 13.81 -14.51
C ARG A 21 -7.50 12.80 -15.28
N ILE A 22 -7.19 11.50 -15.16
CA ILE A 22 -7.86 10.46 -15.96
C ILE A 22 -8.97 9.80 -15.17
N ILE A 23 -8.70 9.30 -13.97
CA ILE A 23 -9.64 8.49 -13.18
C ILE A 23 -9.59 8.94 -11.72
N ALA A 24 -10.77 9.10 -11.10
CA ALA A 24 -10.89 9.31 -9.67
C ALA A 24 -10.61 8.00 -8.92
N ARG A 25 -9.78 8.08 -7.89
CA ARG A 25 -9.47 6.95 -7.01
C ARG A 25 -10.46 6.91 -5.85
N ASN A 26 -10.93 5.72 -5.52
CA ASN A 26 -11.78 5.53 -4.36
C ASN A 26 -10.94 5.61 -3.07
N CYS A 27 -11.19 6.63 -2.26
CA CYS A 27 -10.53 6.83 -0.96
C CYS A 27 -11.47 6.52 0.22
N GLY A 28 -12.75 6.23 -0.04
CA GLY A 28 -13.75 6.08 1.02
C GLY A 28 -13.80 7.34 1.90
N ILE A 29 -13.75 7.14 3.22
CA ILE A 29 -13.69 8.21 4.23
C ILE A 29 -12.25 8.63 4.59
N PHE A 30 -11.25 8.05 3.94
CA PHE A 30 -9.84 8.29 4.24
C PHE A 30 -9.27 9.41 3.37
N SER A 31 -8.25 10.07 3.88
CA SER A 31 -7.55 11.13 3.15
C SER A 31 -6.83 10.64 1.91
N GLU A 32 -6.45 9.36 1.89
CA GLU A 32 -5.70 8.75 0.78
C GLU A 32 -6.20 7.36 0.42
N ALA A 33 -6.21 7.04 -0.87
CA ALA A 33 -6.59 5.73 -1.38
C ALA A 33 -5.73 4.57 -0.82
N PRO A 34 -4.42 4.69 -0.57
CA PRO A 34 -3.64 3.63 0.09
C PRO A 34 -4.09 3.31 1.51
N MET A 35 -4.53 4.30 2.29
CA MET A 35 -5.05 4.08 3.65
C MET A 35 -6.37 3.30 3.61
N TYR A 36 -7.29 3.71 2.74
CA TYR A 36 -8.54 2.98 2.54
C TYR A 36 -8.29 1.55 2.09
N ASN A 37 -7.40 1.39 1.10
CA ASN A 37 -7.00 0.08 0.60
C ASN A 37 -6.45 -0.84 1.70
N PHE A 38 -5.65 -0.33 2.63
CA PHE A 38 -5.13 -1.11 3.76
C PHE A 38 -6.26 -1.71 4.60
N VAL A 39 -7.27 -0.90 4.95
CA VAL A 39 -8.44 -1.37 5.72
C VAL A 39 -9.24 -2.42 4.96
N LEU A 40 -9.41 -2.23 3.65
CA LEU A 40 -10.09 -3.22 2.79
C LEU A 40 -9.33 -4.55 2.71
N CYS A 41 -7.99 -4.49 2.62
CA CYS A 41 -7.15 -5.70 2.63
C CYS A 41 -7.26 -6.46 3.95
N VAL A 42 -7.27 -5.75 5.08
CA VAL A 42 -7.48 -6.37 6.40
C VAL A 42 -8.86 -7.02 6.48
N ALA A 43 -9.93 -6.31 6.08
CA ALA A 43 -11.29 -6.83 6.07
C ALA A 43 -11.41 -8.09 5.19
N MET A 44 -10.77 -8.09 4.01
CA MET A 44 -10.75 -9.24 3.11
C MET A 44 -9.96 -10.41 3.70
N SER A 45 -8.86 -10.17 4.39
CA SER A 45 -8.10 -11.22 5.08
C SER A 45 -8.92 -11.90 6.17
N ILE A 46 -9.68 -11.11 6.94
CA ILE A 46 -10.57 -11.64 7.98
C ILE A 46 -11.65 -12.52 7.35
N GLU A 47 -12.29 -12.06 6.28
CA GLU A 47 -13.36 -12.83 5.62
C GLU A 47 -12.85 -14.10 4.96
N LEU A 48 -11.64 -14.09 4.36
CA LEU A 48 -11.06 -15.24 3.68
C LEU A 48 -10.45 -16.29 4.61
N PHE A 49 -9.78 -15.86 5.70
CA PHE A 49 -8.94 -16.76 6.49
C PHE A 49 -9.38 -16.95 7.93
N ILE A 50 -10.18 -16.03 8.50
CA ILE A 50 -10.55 -16.05 9.90
C ILE A 50 -12.04 -16.38 10.07
N SER A 51 -12.90 -15.92 9.15
CA SER A 51 -14.33 -16.11 9.24
C SER A 51 -14.72 -17.60 9.15
N LYS A 52 -15.51 -18.09 10.12
CA LYS A 52 -16.03 -19.48 10.11
C LYS A 52 -17.01 -19.73 8.96
N HIS A 53 -17.70 -18.69 8.52
CA HIS A 53 -18.65 -18.73 7.42
C HIS A 53 -18.30 -17.67 6.40
N THR A 54 -17.70 -18.11 5.31
CA THR A 54 -17.30 -17.23 4.21
C THR A 54 -18.51 -16.75 3.44
N HIS A 55 -18.72 -15.44 3.39
CA HIS A 55 -19.82 -14.83 2.65
C HIS A 55 -19.29 -14.29 1.30
N TRP A 56 -19.50 -15.04 0.24
CA TRP A 56 -19.00 -14.72 -1.10
C TRP A 56 -19.36 -13.31 -1.59
N TRP A 57 -20.57 -12.82 -1.25
CA TRP A 57 -20.98 -11.48 -1.64
C TRP A 57 -20.11 -10.38 -1.01
N LYS A 58 -19.64 -10.59 0.24
CA LYS A 58 -18.72 -9.65 0.89
C LYS A 58 -17.35 -9.66 0.23
N ILE A 59 -16.84 -10.85 -0.14
CA ILE A 59 -15.57 -10.98 -0.86
C ILE A 59 -15.65 -10.27 -2.20
N ILE A 60 -16.72 -10.47 -2.96
CA ILE A 60 -16.93 -9.80 -4.25
C ILE A 60 -16.97 -8.27 -4.07
N LEU A 61 -17.71 -7.79 -3.08
CA LEU A 61 -17.79 -6.36 -2.78
C LEU A 61 -16.42 -5.78 -2.40
N LEU A 62 -15.69 -6.43 -1.50
CA LEU A 62 -14.34 -6.01 -1.10
C LEU A 62 -13.37 -6.04 -2.29
N PHE A 63 -13.41 -7.10 -3.09
CA PHE A 63 -12.58 -7.23 -4.29
C PHE A 63 -12.81 -6.07 -5.27
N LEU A 64 -14.07 -5.79 -5.61
CA LEU A 64 -14.43 -4.68 -6.50
C LEU A 64 -14.01 -3.33 -5.90
N THR A 65 -14.21 -3.15 -4.59
CA THR A 65 -13.83 -1.92 -3.91
C THR A 65 -12.31 -1.72 -3.91
N ILE A 66 -11.51 -2.78 -3.67
CA ILE A 66 -10.03 -2.72 -3.75
C ILE A 66 -9.59 -2.30 -5.15
N ILE A 67 -10.21 -2.84 -6.20
CA ILE A 67 -9.88 -2.47 -7.59
C ILE A 67 -10.09 -0.97 -7.80
N THR A 68 -11.20 -0.39 -7.32
CA THR A 68 -11.52 1.03 -7.50
C THR A 68 -10.58 1.98 -6.75
N THR A 69 -9.78 1.50 -5.80
CA THR A 69 -8.75 2.32 -5.14
C THR A 69 -7.58 2.65 -6.04
N PHE A 70 -7.40 1.91 -7.14
CA PHE A 70 -6.24 2.00 -8.04
C PHE A 70 -4.91 2.01 -7.28
N SER A 71 -4.82 1.17 -6.23
CA SER A 71 -3.63 1.02 -5.40
C SER A 71 -2.82 -0.20 -5.83
N THR A 72 -1.54 -0.01 -6.13
CA THR A 72 -0.64 -1.12 -6.50
C THR A 72 -0.51 -2.15 -5.39
N THR A 73 -0.50 -1.68 -4.12
CA THR A 73 -0.47 -2.56 -2.95
C THR A 73 -1.75 -3.39 -2.83
N GLY A 74 -2.92 -2.84 -3.23
CA GLY A 74 -4.17 -3.59 -3.28
C GLY A 74 -4.15 -4.70 -4.32
N TYR A 75 -3.68 -4.41 -5.52
CA TYR A 75 -3.56 -5.43 -6.56
C TYR A 75 -2.59 -6.55 -6.18
N LEU A 76 -1.44 -6.19 -5.59
CA LEU A 76 -0.49 -7.16 -5.07
C LEU A 76 -1.12 -8.04 -3.98
N PHE A 77 -1.84 -7.41 -3.05
CA PHE A 77 -2.56 -8.14 -2.01
C PHE A 77 -3.59 -9.11 -2.59
N LEU A 78 -4.41 -8.69 -3.55
CA LEU A 78 -5.42 -9.56 -4.18
C LEU A 78 -4.79 -10.80 -4.82
N ILE A 79 -3.64 -10.65 -5.46
CA ILE A 79 -2.92 -11.78 -6.07
C ILE A 79 -2.38 -12.72 -4.99
N ILE A 80 -1.72 -12.18 -3.96
CA ILE A 80 -1.17 -13.00 -2.87
C ILE A 80 -2.30 -13.72 -2.11
N ALA A 81 -3.39 -13.02 -1.77
CA ALA A 81 -4.53 -13.59 -1.09
C ALA A 81 -5.22 -14.67 -1.93
N GLY A 82 -5.37 -14.45 -3.23
CA GLY A 82 -5.90 -15.43 -4.17
C GLY A 82 -5.02 -16.68 -4.26
N VAL A 83 -3.71 -16.51 -4.35
CA VAL A 83 -2.74 -17.63 -4.36
C VAL A 83 -2.80 -18.41 -3.05
N MET A 84 -2.82 -17.73 -1.89
CA MET A 84 -2.92 -18.40 -0.59
C MET A 84 -4.25 -19.15 -0.43
N TYR A 85 -5.34 -18.57 -0.88
CA TYR A 85 -6.66 -19.20 -0.84
C TYR A 85 -6.72 -20.46 -1.71
N LEU A 86 -6.22 -20.37 -2.95
CA LEU A 86 -6.12 -21.53 -3.85
C LEU A 86 -5.18 -22.60 -3.30
N ALA A 87 -4.05 -22.20 -2.70
CA ALA A 87 -3.14 -23.13 -2.03
C ALA A 87 -3.86 -23.88 -0.92
N ASN A 88 -4.61 -23.19 -0.08
CA ASN A 88 -5.34 -23.81 1.02
C ASN A 88 -6.33 -24.87 0.52
N ILE A 89 -7.07 -24.59 -0.57
CA ILE A 89 -7.99 -25.55 -1.18
C ILE A 89 -7.22 -26.78 -1.73
N ILE A 90 -6.16 -26.56 -2.49
CA ILE A 90 -5.43 -27.62 -3.20
C ILE A 90 -4.67 -28.53 -2.25
N PHE A 91 -4.11 -27.97 -1.16
CA PHE A 91 -3.35 -28.74 -0.18
C PHE A 91 -4.21 -29.33 0.93
N SER A 92 -5.43 -28.83 1.13
CA SER A 92 -6.38 -29.37 2.10
C SER A 92 -7.00 -30.71 1.64
N GLU A 93 -7.17 -30.88 0.34
CA GLU A 93 -7.63 -32.13 -0.22
C GLU A 93 -6.45 -32.97 -0.75
N SER A 94 -6.54 -34.30 -0.72
CA SER A 94 -5.59 -35.25 -1.31
C SER A 94 -5.64 -35.18 -2.85
N GLY A 95 -5.61 -33.95 -3.39
CA GLY A 95 -5.80 -33.64 -4.78
C GLY A 95 -4.73 -34.20 -5.71
N LEU A 96 -5.16 -34.55 -6.92
CA LEU A 96 -4.35 -35.07 -8.01
C LEU A 96 -3.11 -34.18 -8.26
N THR A 97 -1.98 -34.79 -8.57
CA THR A 97 -0.72 -34.12 -8.90
C THR A 97 -0.86 -33.02 -9.97
N VAL A 98 -1.83 -33.20 -10.89
CA VAL A 98 -2.16 -32.24 -11.95
C VAL A 98 -2.63 -30.89 -11.38
N HIS A 99 -3.45 -30.88 -10.32
CA HIS A 99 -3.92 -29.64 -9.70
C HIS A 99 -2.78 -28.87 -9.05
N LYS A 100 -1.80 -29.58 -8.45
CA LYS A 100 -0.60 -28.97 -7.85
C LYS A 100 0.29 -28.34 -8.91
N ILE A 101 0.46 -29.00 -10.05
CA ILE A 101 1.21 -28.46 -11.21
C ILE A 101 0.52 -27.23 -11.77
N ALA A 102 -0.81 -27.30 -12.00
CA ALA A 102 -1.59 -26.16 -12.49
C ALA A 102 -1.50 -24.97 -11.54
N PHE A 103 -1.58 -25.20 -10.23
CA PHE A 103 -1.41 -24.17 -9.21
C PHE A 103 -0.04 -23.48 -9.31
N ASN A 104 1.04 -24.24 -9.41
CA ASN A 104 2.38 -23.69 -9.55
C ASN A 104 2.54 -22.83 -10.80
N ILE A 105 1.96 -23.27 -11.93
CA ILE A 105 1.97 -22.50 -13.19
C ILE A 105 1.19 -21.18 -13.02
N VAL A 106 -0.02 -21.21 -12.45
CA VAL A 106 -0.84 -20.01 -12.21
C VAL A 106 -0.12 -19.04 -11.27
N THR A 107 0.51 -19.55 -10.22
CA THR A 107 1.29 -18.73 -9.26
C THR A 107 2.49 -18.07 -9.94
N LEU A 108 3.21 -18.82 -10.76
CA LEU A 108 4.36 -18.30 -11.50
C LEU A 108 3.94 -17.20 -12.49
N LEU A 109 2.89 -17.46 -13.29
CA LEU A 109 2.37 -16.48 -14.24
C LEU A 109 1.82 -15.23 -13.53
N GLY A 110 1.08 -15.40 -12.43
CA GLY A 110 0.61 -14.29 -11.60
C GLY A 110 1.77 -13.46 -11.05
N GLY A 111 2.82 -14.12 -10.55
CA GLY A 111 4.04 -13.47 -10.08
C GLY A 111 4.73 -12.65 -11.18
N LEU A 112 4.86 -13.20 -12.38
CA LEU A 112 5.45 -12.48 -13.52
C LEU A 112 4.64 -11.24 -13.92
N ILE A 113 3.31 -11.34 -13.91
CA ILE A 113 2.42 -10.19 -14.18
C ILE A 113 2.63 -9.10 -13.13
N VAL A 114 2.69 -9.45 -11.85
CA VAL A 114 2.96 -8.49 -10.76
C VAL A 114 4.30 -7.80 -10.94
N ILE A 115 5.35 -8.55 -11.22
CA ILE A 115 6.69 -8.00 -11.47
C ILE A 115 6.64 -7.05 -12.66
N GLY A 116 5.95 -7.41 -13.75
CA GLY A 116 5.77 -6.55 -14.92
C GLY A 116 5.08 -5.23 -14.56
N ILE A 117 4.00 -5.27 -13.77
CA ILE A 117 3.28 -4.07 -13.31
C ILE A 117 4.18 -3.20 -12.41
N LEU A 118 4.97 -3.81 -11.53
CA LEU A 118 5.90 -3.08 -10.67
C LEU A 118 7.00 -2.40 -11.48
N ILE A 119 7.60 -3.10 -12.45
CA ILE A 119 8.63 -2.55 -13.34
C ILE A 119 8.04 -1.38 -14.15
N GLN A 120 6.86 -1.56 -14.75
CA GLN A 120 6.20 -0.50 -15.50
C GLN A 120 5.89 0.72 -14.62
N LYS A 121 5.46 0.50 -13.38
CA LYS A 121 5.22 1.61 -12.45
C LYS A 121 6.50 2.31 -12.04
N MET A 122 7.60 1.60 -11.87
CA MET A 122 8.90 2.21 -11.55
C MET A 122 9.48 3.00 -12.74
N SER A 123 9.19 2.60 -13.96
CA SER A 123 9.61 3.30 -15.18
C SER A 123 8.77 4.55 -15.50
N THR A 124 7.58 4.67 -14.92
CA THR A 124 6.73 5.85 -15.11
C THR A 124 7.25 7.01 -14.25
N ILE A 125 7.37 8.20 -14.83
CA ILE A 125 7.88 9.42 -14.16
C ILE A 125 7.15 9.67 -12.82
N SER A 126 5.85 9.46 -12.79
CA SER A 126 5.03 9.59 -11.58
C SER A 126 5.34 8.52 -10.52
N GLY A 127 5.60 7.27 -10.93
CA GLY A 127 5.94 6.17 -10.03
C GLY A 127 7.36 6.28 -9.48
N ALA A 128 8.31 6.60 -10.34
CA ALA A 128 9.71 6.85 -9.94
C ALA A 128 9.81 8.05 -8.98
N GLY A 129 9.06 9.13 -9.24
CA GLY A 129 8.99 10.27 -8.34
C GLY A 129 8.51 9.90 -6.94
N SER A 130 7.46 9.10 -6.82
CA SER A 130 6.93 8.63 -5.54
C SER A 130 7.92 7.72 -4.78
N VAL A 131 8.64 6.85 -5.48
CA VAL A 131 9.67 5.98 -4.86
C VAL A 131 10.84 6.81 -4.39
N ASN A 132 11.31 7.74 -5.22
CA ASN A 132 12.45 8.61 -4.88
C ASN A 132 12.13 9.50 -3.67
N VAL A 133 10.93 10.09 -3.60
CA VAL A 133 10.49 10.90 -2.46
C VAL A 133 10.42 10.04 -1.19
N ARG A 134 9.87 8.83 -1.25
CA ARG A 134 9.80 7.96 -0.07
C ARG A 134 11.16 7.47 0.40
N SER A 135 12.07 7.15 -0.53
CA SER A 135 13.44 6.76 -0.17
C SER A 135 14.21 7.94 0.43
N ASP A 136 14.01 9.15 -0.08
CA ASP A 136 14.59 10.36 0.49
C ASP A 136 14.08 10.61 1.92
N HIS A 137 12.77 10.54 2.14
CA HIS A 137 12.18 10.65 3.49
C HIS A 137 12.68 9.56 4.44
N LEU A 138 12.85 8.32 3.98
CA LEU A 138 13.42 7.24 4.77
C LEU A 138 14.86 7.58 5.21
N ILE A 139 15.68 8.00 4.26
CA ILE A 139 17.10 8.37 4.52
C ILE A 139 17.18 9.58 5.46
N ALA A 140 16.34 10.59 5.24
CA ALA A 140 16.28 11.78 6.09
C ALA A 140 15.90 11.41 7.53
N CYS A 141 14.88 10.58 7.73
CA CYS A 141 14.47 10.10 9.05
C CYS A 141 15.57 9.29 9.74
N ILE A 142 16.24 8.39 9.01
CA ILE A 142 17.34 7.59 9.57
C ILE A 142 18.51 8.50 9.99
N LYS A 143 18.88 9.49 9.18
CA LYS A 143 19.93 10.45 9.52
C LYS A 143 19.57 11.27 10.76
N ALA A 144 18.35 11.78 10.81
CA ALA A 144 17.86 12.52 11.97
C ALA A 144 17.88 11.66 13.24
N TRP A 145 17.47 10.39 13.15
CA TRP A 145 17.51 9.44 14.25
C TRP A 145 18.95 9.13 14.72
N ILE A 146 19.88 8.90 13.82
CA ILE A 146 21.30 8.64 14.16
C ILE A 146 21.89 9.80 14.97
N ASN A 147 21.49 11.05 14.69
CA ASN A 147 21.95 12.22 15.45
C ASN A 147 21.33 12.34 16.84
N SER A 148 20.15 11.75 17.07
CA SER A 148 19.46 11.75 18.37
C SER A 148 18.77 10.40 18.62
N PRO A 149 19.52 9.30 18.85
CA PRO A 149 18.96 7.96 18.83
C PRO A 149 18.08 7.63 20.03
N ILE A 150 18.31 8.27 21.20
CA ILE A 150 17.60 7.94 22.44
C ILE A 150 16.30 8.72 22.57
N ILE A 151 16.32 10.03 22.35
CA ILE A 151 15.18 10.93 22.61
C ILE A 151 14.51 11.35 21.30
N GLY A 152 15.18 11.17 20.14
CA GLY A 152 14.75 11.69 18.86
C GLY A 152 14.93 13.21 18.75
N VAL A 153 14.45 13.77 17.63
CA VAL A 153 14.53 15.23 17.39
C VAL A 153 13.30 15.99 17.93
N GLY A 154 12.31 15.28 18.47
CA GLY A 154 11.05 15.84 18.97
C GLY A 154 9.93 15.81 17.92
N TYR A 155 8.70 15.57 18.41
CA TYR A 155 7.52 15.32 17.53
C TYR A 155 7.16 16.52 16.66
N GLU A 156 7.28 17.75 17.15
CA GLU A 156 6.94 18.97 16.37
C GLU A 156 8.13 19.56 15.59
N ASN A 157 9.33 19.00 15.76
CA ASN A 157 10.54 19.52 15.13
C ASN A 157 10.76 18.90 13.73
N GLN A 158 9.78 19.04 12.86
CA GLN A 158 9.88 18.56 11.47
C GLN A 158 11.01 19.25 10.69
N SER A 159 11.37 20.48 11.07
CA SER A 159 12.46 21.23 10.43
C SER A 159 13.80 20.50 10.52
N ALA A 160 14.09 19.81 11.64
CA ALA A 160 15.31 19.04 11.83
C ALA A 160 15.39 17.82 10.88
N ILE A 161 14.25 17.25 10.49
CA ILE A 161 14.21 16.14 9.53
C ILE A 161 14.28 16.70 8.10
N MET A 162 13.55 17.79 7.82
CA MET A 162 13.54 18.46 6.50
C MET A 162 14.90 19.00 6.09
N GLU A 163 15.82 19.21 7.02
CA GLU A 163 17.22 19.60 6.72
C GLU A 163 17.94 18.52 5.90
N TYR A 164 17.58 17.24 6.11
CA TYR A 164 18.14 16.09 5.40
C TYR A 164 17.33 15.70 4.16
N GLU A 165 16.16 16.30 3.94
CA GLU A 165 15.30 16.01 2.78
C GLU A 165 15.78 16.77 1.53
N LYS A 166 15.87 16.04 0.44
CA LYS A 166 16.17 16.61 -0.89
C LYS A 166 14.94 17.27 -1.52
N TYR A 167 13.76 16.69 -1.31
CA TYR A 167 12.52 17.11 -1.99
C TYR A 167 11.62 18.02 -1.16
N LYS A 168 11.81 18.13 0.14
CA LYS A 168 11.07 19.02 1.07
C LYS A 168 9.54 19.00 0.90
N GLN A 169 8.96 17.81 0.70
CA GLN A 169 7.53 17.64 0.40
C GLN A 169 6.69 17.15 1.59
N GLY A 170 7.26 17.11 2.78
CA GLY A 170 6.61 16.55 3.96
C GLY A 170 6.79 15.02 4.06
N ILE A 171 6.78 14.51 5.29
CA ILE A 171 7.21 13.16 5.59
C ILE A 171 6.08 12.16 5.33
N SER A 172 6.33 11.16 4.49
CA SER A 172 5.37 10.12 4.11
C SER A 172 5.71 8.72 4.63
N VAL A 173 6.68 8.60 5.57
CA VAL A 173 7.16 7.32 6.12
C VAL A 173 6.84 7.23 7.60
N GLY A 174 5.88 6.37 7.99
CA GLY A 174 5.35 6.32 9.36
C GLY A 174 6.36 5.86 10.40
N LEU A 175 6.82 4.59 10.35
CA LEU A 175 7.73 4.03 11.35
C LEU A 175 9.09 4.75 11.46
N PRO A 176 9.80 5.06 10.36
CA PRO A 176 11.03 5.85 10.42
C PRO A 176 10.82 7.24 11.00
N TYR A 177 9.67 7.88 10.73
CA TYR A 177 9.31 9.16 11.32
C TYR A 177 9.15 9.07 12.83
N LEU A 178 8.47 8.03 13.34
CA LEU A 178 8.32 7.82 14.79
C LEU A 178 9.67 7.60 15.46
N LEU A 179 10.58 6.84 14.84
CA LEU A 179 11.94 6.66 15.36
C LEU A 179 12.74 7.96 15.36
N ALA A 180 12.64 8.75 14.28
CA ALA A 180 13.34 10.04 14.20
C ALA A 180 12.85 11.03 15.23
N THR A 181 11.53 11.08 15.49
CA THR A 181 10.93 12.05 16.39
C THR A 181 10.94 11.62 17.86
N GLY A 182 10.71 10.35 18.15
CA GLY A 182 10.59 9.80 19.50
C GLY A 182 11.84 9.09 20.00
N GLY A 183 12.78 8.73 19.14
CA GLY A 183 13.93 7.92 19.52
C GLY A 183 13.54 6.46 19.81
N ILE A 184 14.32 5.82 20.72
CA ILE A 184 14.09 4.43 21.17
C ILE A 184 13.32 4.41 22.51
N LEU A 185 13.24 5.53 23.21
CA LEU A 185 12.45 5.67 24.41
C LEU A 185 11.00 5.95 24.06
#